data_479e0b57c82547ac40525010dc23b9e1
#
_entry.id   479e0b57c82547ac40525010dc23b9e1
#
_cell.length_a   1.000
_cell.length_b   1.000
_cell.length_c   1.000
_cell.angle_alpha   90.00
_cell.angle_beta   90.00
_cell.angle_gamma   90.00
#
_symmetry.space_group_name_H-M   'P 1'
#
loop_
_entity.id
_entity.type
_entity.pdbx_description
1 polymer ?
#
loop_
_entity_poly.entity_id
_entity_poly.type
_entity_poly.pdbx_seq_one_letter_code
_entity_poly.pdbx_strand_id
1 'polypeptide(L)'
;IALGGGALLRDENRQLAEGNGKIVLLMAELDTLLARLNEDSNKRPLLVGDLKSKLKSLLENRREHYDSFTLKLDVDDQSAEQIAHRAQIMLGRHHLSAMGEYDVRVGQIGNLRSIAYGSLIVTDENVAKHHLDKINIERSIIIPAGEEHKNLETVSRLWKAFLEYGLDRKSTVVALGGGVIGDLAGFAASTYMRGIDWIAVPTTLLAMVDASIGGKTGFDLPEGKNLIGSFHPPKLVLADPSLLLTLSDRDLRSGMAEVVKHGIIADPELFALCSNGMDWVKNNLEEIVKRAMAVKINIIEEDPYEKGIRAALNLGHTVGHAVELVSGFKLSHGESVAIGMVAEAAYAARVGVAGVGLDEAIESTLSNLGLPTRIPAELPREEIIRAMRVDKKKSAKSIRFALPVDVGKVELVDVTNLDEVL
;
A
#
# COMPACT_ATOMS: atom_id res chain seq x y z
N ILE A 1 16.32 17.77 4.84
CA ILE A 1 17.02 19.04 5.08
C ILE A 1 16.41 20.09 4.17
N ALA A 2 15.95 21.21 4.73
CA ALA A 2 15.46 22.33 3.93
C ALA A 2 16.66 23.17 3.43
N LEU A 3 16.76 23.32 2.13
CA LEU A 3 17.81 24.09 1.47
C LEU A 3 17.21 25.39 0.89
N GLY A 4 17.95 26.50 1.02
CA GLY A 4 17.60 27.75 0.35
C GLY A 4 17.73 27.62 -1.17
N GLY A 5 16.88 28.31 -1.95
CA GLY A 5 16.81 28.22 -3.41
C GLY A 5 18.09 28.56 -4.19
N GLY A 6 19.13 29.01 -3.54
CA GLY A 6 20.46 29.23 -4.14
C GLY A 6 21.52 28.24 -3.70
N ALA A 7 21.21 27.34 -2.75
CA ALA A 7 22.21 26.44 -2.16
C ALA A 7 22.81 25.45 -3.20
N LEU A 8 21.96 24.96 -4.11
CA LEU A 8 22.32 23.95 -5.11
C LEU A 8 22.72 24.55 -6.48
N LEU A 9 22.90 25.86 -6.58
CA LEU A 9 23.48 26.49 -7.77
C LEU A 9 24.97 26.17 -7.95
N ARG A 10 25.64 25.77 -6.86
CA ARG A 10 27.02 25.28 -6.93
C ARG A 10 26.99 23.77 -7.18
N ASP A 11 27.68 23.33 -8.23
CA ASP A 11 27.73 21.92 -8.64
C ASP A 11 28.22 20.99 -7.52
N GLU A 12 29.20 21.42 -6.73
CA GLU A 12 29.70 20.65 -5.58
C GLU A 12 28.60 20.35 -4.54
N ASN A 13 27.78 21.38 -4.20
CA ASN A 13 26.68 21.21 -3.27
C ASN A 13 25.60 20.32 -3.85
N ARG A 14 25.34 20.45 -5.15
CA ARG A 14 24.35 19.64 -5.85
C ARG A 14 24.77 18.17 -5.88
N GLN A 15 26.00 17.87 -6.27
CA GLN A 15 26.55 16.52 -6.30
C GLN A 15 26.52 15.87 -4.90
N LEU A 16 26.90 16.65 -3.87
CA LEU A 16 26.83 16.16 -2.50
C LEU A 16 25.40 15.83 -2.07
N ALA A 17 24.43 16.67 -2.40
CA ALA A 17 23.04 16.44 -2.06
C ALA A 17 22.44 15.23 -2.82
N GLU A 18 22.69 15.12 -4.13
CA GLU A 18 22.25 14.02 -4.98
C GLU A 18 22.90 12.68 -4.58
N GLY A 19 24.16 12.70 -4.17
CA GLY A 19 24.88 11.52 -3.68
C GLY A 19 24.40 11.01 -2.31
N ASN A 20 23.71 11.84 -1.52
CA ASN A 20 23.24 11.50 -0.18
C ASN A 20 21.72 11.41 -0.05
N GLY A 21 20.94 11.76 -1.10
CA GLY A 21 19.50 11.70 -1.04
C GLY A 21 18.79 12.17 -2.30
N LYS A 22 17.46 12.18 -2.25
CA LYS A 22 16.61 12.74 -3.31
C LYS A 22 16.35 14.22 -3.03
N ILE A 23 16.36 15.03 -4.09
CA ILE A 23 16.06 16.46 -4.02
C ILE A 23 14.64 16.66 -4.52
N VAL A 24 13.80 17.30 -3.73
CA VAL A 24 12.44 17.73 -4.11
C VAL A 24 12.43 19.24 -4.22
N LEU A 25 12.14 19.76 -5.41
CA LEU A 25 11.92 21.17 -5.64
C LEU A 25 10.49 21.54 -5.29
N LEU A 26 10.31 22.46 -4.33
CA LEU A 26 9.00 23.05 -4.02
C LEU A 26 8.78 24.22 -4.98
N MET A 27 7.70 24.17 -5.74
CA MET A 27 7.32 25.18 -6.73
C MET A 27 6.06 25.92 -6.25
N ALA A 28 6.04 27.22 -6.48
CA ALA A 28 4.85 28.03 -6.27
C ALA A 28 4.76 29.13 -7.32
N GLU A 29 3.55 29.56 -7.62
CA GLU A 29 3.29 30.68 -8.50
C GLU A 29 3.87 32.00 -7.94
N LEU A 30 4.15 32.94 -8.84
CA LEU A 30 4.79 34.22 -8.46
C LEU A 30 3.99 34.97 -7.39
N ASP A 31 2.67 34.99 -7.51
CA ASP A 31 1.79 35.73 -6.58
C ASP A 31 1.75 35.06 -5.20
N THR A 32 1.78 33.74 -5.12
CA THR A 32 1.94 32.99 -3.85
C THR A 32 3.27 33.27 -3.18
N LEU A 33 4.37 33.29 -3.96
CA LEU A 33 5.68 33.65 -3.44
C LEU A 33 5.71 35.08 -2.91
N LEU A 34 5.10 36.03 -3.61
CA LEU A 34 4.98 37.42 -3.17
C LEU A 34 4.17 37.56 -1.88
N ALA A 35 3.05 36.87 -1.77
CA ALA A 35 2.22 36.87 -0.56
C ALA A 35 3.03 36.36 0.65
N ARG A 36 3.66 35.20 0.53
CA ARG A 36 4.49 34.60 1.60
C ARG A 36 5.69 35.47 1.99
N LEU A 37 6.32 36.14 1.00
CA LEU A 37 7.46 37.04 1.27
C LEU A 37 7.02 38.35 1.96
N ASN A 38 5.84 38.86 1.70
CA ASN A 38 5.30 40.03 2.36
C ASN A 38 4.92 39.79 3.84
N GLU A 39 4.54 38.54 4.16
CA GLU A 39 4.24 38.09 5.53
C GLU A 39 5.52 37.81 6.35
N ASP A 40 6.63 37.48 5.67
CA ASP A 40 7.89 37.13 6.32
C ASP A 40 8.63 38.40 6.80
N SER A 41 8.79 38.51 8.12
CA SER A 41 9.53 39.61 8.75
C SER A 41 11.05 39.60 8.46
N ASN A 42 11.58 38.56 7.90
CA ASN A 42 13.02 38.42 7.62
C ASN A 42 13.42 39.18 6.36
N LYS A 43 14.34 40.14 6.50
CA LYS A 43 14.92 40.85 5.36
C LYS A 43 15.80 39.94 4.52
N ARG A 44 15.43 39.79 3.26
CA ARG A 44 16.22 39.01 2.28
C ARG A 44 17.09 39.94 1.44
N PRO A 45 18.44 39.87 1.54
CA PRO A 45 19.34 40.83 0.88
C PRO A 45 19.16 40.94 -0.64
N LEU A 46 18.79 39.84 -1.32
CA LEU A 46 18.62 39.79 -2.77
C LEU A 46 17.29 40.44 -3.25
N LEU A 47 16.37 40.73 -2.35
CA LEU A 47 15.01 41.19 -2.68
C LEU A 47 14.73 42.60 -2.16
N VAL A 48 15.75 43.42 -1.84
CA VAL A 48 15.59 44.82 -1.38
C VAL A 48 15.18 45.73 -2.55
N GLY A 49 14.05 46.42 -2.45
CA GLY A 49 13.50 47.33 -3.46
C GLY A 49 12.20 46.82 -4.08
N ASP A 50 11.98 46.95 -5.41
CA ASP A 50 10.80 46.37 -6.07
C ASP A 50 10.84 44.85 -6.04
N LEU A 51 10.12 44.29 -5.07
CA LEU A 51 10.10 42.87 -4.77
C LEU A 51 9.62 42.03 -5.97
N LYS A 52 8.55 42.48 -6.65
CA LYS A 52 7.93 41.75 -7.77
C LYS A 52 8.89 41.60 -8.97
N SER A 53 9.47 42.70 -9.40
CA SER A 53 10.41 42.71 -10.53
C SER A 53 11.68 41.89 -10.24
N LYS A 54 12.22 42.01 -9.01
CA LYS A 54 13.41 41.27 -8.61
C LYS A 54 13.17 39.77 -8.48
N LEU A 55 12.02 39.38 -7.91
CA LEU A 55 11.64 37.96 -7.80
C LEU A 55 11.46 37.35 -9.18
N LYS A 56 10.76 38.06 -10.09
CA LYS A 56 10.58 37.60 -11.46
C LYS A 56 11.92 37.41 -12.18
N SER A 57 12.81 38.38 -12.11
CA SER A 57 14.15 38.29 -12.70
C SER A 57 14.98 37.14 -12.09
N LEU A 58 14.85 36.92 -10.76
CA LEU A 58 15.55 35.82 -10.09
C LEU A 58 15.06 34.45 -10.57
N LEU A 59 13.74 34.29 -10.72
CA LEU A 59 13.15 33.04 -11.24
C LEU A 59 13.53 32.78 -12.70
N GLU A 60 13.52 33.80 -13.53
CA GLU A 60 13.96 33.73 -14.92
C GLU A 60 15.44 33.32 -15.03
N ASN A 61 16.32 33.96 -14.25
CA ASN A 61 17.75 33.65 -14.25
C ASN A 61 18.10 32.26 -13.73
N ARG A 62 17.23 31.64 -12.95
CA ARG A 62 17.43 30.30 -12.38
C ARG A 62 16.53 29.24 -13.01
N ARG A 63 15.84 29.57 -14.07
CA ARG A 63 14.84 28.70 -14.71
C ARG A 63 15.46 27.36 -15.12
N GLU A 64 16.56 27.37 -15.85
CA GLU A 64 17.26 26.16 -16.28
C GLU A 64 17.69 25.28 -15.11
N HIS A 65 18.17 25.91 -14.03
CA HIS A 65 18.54 25.19 -12.80
C HIS A 65 17.31 24.53 -12.16
N TYR A 66 16.18 25.25 -12.00
CA TYR A 66 14.98 24.69 -11.42
C TYR A 66 14.34 23.63 -12.32
N ASP A 67 14.39 23.84 -13.64
CA ASP A 67 13.85 22.89 -14.61
C ASP A 67 14.64 21.57 -14.64
N SER A 68 15.91 21.56 -14.22
CA SER A 68 16.75 20.37 -14.18
C SER A 68 16.43 19.39 -13.04
N PHE A 69 15.61 19.74 -12.03
CA PHE A 69 15.17 18.82 -11.00
C PHE A 69 14.03 17.93 -11.50
N THR A 70 14.16 16.63 -11.25
CA THR A 70 13.15 15.63 -11.68
C THR A 70 11.94 15.56 -10.74
N LEU A 71 12.16 15.77 -9.43
CA LEU A 71 11.09 15.75 -8.45
C LEU A 71 10.66 17.18 -8.14
N LYS A 72 9.47 17.54 -8.60
CA LYS A 72 8.88 18.87 -8.42
C LYS A 72 7.53 18.73 -7.74
N LEU A 73 7.30 19.55 -6.72
CA LEU A 73 6.07 19.56 -5.95
C LEU A 73 5.49 20.97 -5.93
N ASP A 74 4.32 21.12 -6.52
CA ASP A 74 3.55 22.35 -6.44
C ASP A 74 2.98 22.51 -5.04
N VAL A 75 3.14 23.72 -4.47
CA VAL A 75 2.76 24.04 -3.10
C VAL A 75 1.76 25.20 -3.00
N ASP A 76 1.13 25.56 -4.11
CA ASP A 76 0.09 26.59 -4.11
C ASP A 76 -1.17 26.05 -3.40
N ASP A 77 -1.82 26.93 -2.64
CA ASP A 77 -3.06 26.67 -1.91
C ASP A 77 -3.07 25.44 -1.00
N GLN A 78 -1.88 25.01 -0.51
CA GLN A 78 -1.73 23.82 0.33
C GLN A 78 -1.11 24.14 1.69
N SER A 79 -1.58 23.43 2.72
CA SER A 79 -0.96 23.46 4.04
C SER A 79 0.40 22.77 4.07
N ALA A 80 1.22 23.10 5.06
CA ALA A 80 2.51 22.43 5.25
C ALA A 80 2.36 20.90 5.43
N GLU A 81 1.29 20.44 6.09
CA GLU A 81 0.98 19.02 6.29
C GLU A 81 0.63 18.34 4.97
N GLN A 82 -0.19 18.99 4.12
CA GLN A 82 -0.52 18.46 2.79
C GLN A 82 0.72 18.35 1.90
N ILE A 83 1.58 19.37 1.93
CA ILE A 83 2.85 19.37 1.20
C ILE A 83 3.78 18.26 1.69
N ALA A 84 3.91 18.09 3.01
CA ALA A 84 4.72 17.04 3.62
C ALA A 84 4.20 15.65 3.23
N HIS A 85 2.89 15.44 3.29
CA HIS A 85 2.26 14.19 2.88
C HIS A 85 2.52 13.87 1.39
N ARG A 86 2.32 14.83 0.49
CA ARG A 86 2.62 14.66 -0.93
C ARG A 86 4.11 14.39 -1.18
N ALA A 87 5.01 15.03 -0.42
CA ALA A 87 6.44 14.74 -0.50
C ALA A 87 6.77 13.32 -0.04
N GLN A 88 6.13 12.80 1.01
CA GLN A 88 6.28 11.41 1.46
C GLN A 88 5.85 10.42 0.38
N ILE A 89 4.68 10.65 -0.26
CA ILE A 89 4.21 9.84 -1.39
C ILE A 89 5.24 9.88 -2.53
N MET A 90 5.64 11.07 -2.96
CA MET A 90 6.60 11.25 -4.06
C MET A 90 7.94 10.53 -3.78
N LEU A 91 8.42 10.60 -2.56
CA LEU A 91 9.67 9.95 -2.14
C LEU A 91 9.50 8.45 -1.90
N GLY A 92 8.27 7.98 -1.65
CA GLY A 92 7.98 6.61 -1.25
C GLY A 92 8.63 6.27 0.09
N ARG A 93 8.58 7.18 1.06
CA ARG A 93 9.18 7.00 2.39
C ARG A 93 8.23 7.45 3.48
N HIS A 94 7.86 6.49 4.33
CA HIS A 94 6.96 6.74 5.45
C HIS A 94 7.57 6.14 6.72
N HIS A 95 7.29 6.76 7.84
CA HIS A 95 7.58 6.25 9.17
C HIS A 95 6.27 6.08 9.91
N LEU A 96 6.01 4.90 10.43
CA LEU A 96 4.79 4.56 11.17
C LEU A 96 5.12 4.39 12.64
N SER A 97 4.20 4.80 13.50
CA SER A 97 4.37 4.77 14.96
C SER A 97 3.19 4.19 15.73
N ALA A 98 2.00 4.17 15.13
CA ALA A 98 0.76 3.81 15.83
C ALA A 98 0.70 2.36 16.34
N MET A 99 1.46 1.44 15.73
CA MET A 99 1.53 0.01 16.12
C MET A 99 2.93 -0.44 16.52
N GLY A 100 3.84 0.49 16.77
CA GLY A 100 5.27 0.28 16.92
C GLY A 100 6.02 0.96 15.78
N GLU A 101 7.23 1.44 16.05
CA GLU A 101 8.00 2.23 15.09
C GLU A 101 8.61 1.37 14.00
N TYR A 102 8.26 1.65 12.75
CA TYR A 102 8.88 1.03 11.59
C TYR A 102 8.82 1.92 10.35
N ASP A 103 9.73 1.67 9.41
CA ASP A 103 9.78 2.39 8.15
C ASP A 103 9.10 1.62 7.02
N VAL A 104 8.50 2.36 6.09
CA VAL A 104 8.05 1.85 4.80
C VAL A 104 8.78 2.61 3.69
N ARG A 105 9.44 1.88 2.80
CA ARG A 105 10.24 2.44 1.71
C ARG A 105 9.87 1.80 0.38
N VAL A 106 9.57 2.62 -0.61
CA VAL A 106 9.39 2.20 -1.99
C VAL A 106 10.67 2.50 -2.77
N GLY A 107 11.27 1.48 -3.39
CA GLY A 107 12.51 1.61 -4.15
C GLY A 107 13.29 0.29 -4.22
N GLN A 108 14.45 0.33 -4.87
CA GLN A 108 15.23 -0.87 -5.17
C GLN A 108 15.77 -1.58 -3.92
N ILE A 109 15.72 -2.92 -3.94
CA ILE A 109 16.22 -3.80 -2.87
C ILE A 109 17.75 -3.90 -2.80
N GLY A 110 18.49 -3.29 -3.70
CA GLY A 110 19.96 -3.43 -3.80
C GLY A 110 20.75 -3.12 -2.52
N ASN A 111 20.16 -2.38 -1.57
CA ASN A 111 20.78 -2.02 -0.29
C ASN A 111 20.37 -2.93 0.87
N LEU A 112 19.63 -4.02 0.62
CA LEU A 112 19.11 -4.90 1.69
C LEU A 112 20.26 -5.49 2.54
N ARG A 113 21.40 -5.82 1.95
CA ARG A 113 22.56 -6.39 2.65
C ARG A 113 23.08 -5.51 3.79
N SER A 114 23.09 -4.20 3.61
CA SER A 114 23.55 -3.26 4.65
C SER A 114 22.59 -3.15 5.82
N ILE A 115 21.31 -3.46 5.59
CA ILE A 115 20.22 -3.35 6.59
C ILE A 115 20.01 -4.69 7.31
N ALA A 116 20.32 -5.80 6.63
CA ALA A 116 19.98 -7.15 7.05
C ALA A 116 21.22 -8.02 7.33
N TYR A 117 22.29 -7.44 7.86
CA TYR A 117 23.51 -8.19 8.21
C TYR A 117 23.20 -9.32 9.20
N GLY A 118 23.66 -10.55 8.89
CA GLY A 118 23.39 -11.73 9.71
C GLY A 118 21.97 -12.29 9.60
N SER A 119 21.17 -11.78 8.67
CA SER A 119 19.77 -12.18 8.48
C SER A 119 19.63 -13.53 7.78
N LEU A 120 18.43 -14.09 7.95
CA LEU A 120 17.96 -15.29 7.26
C LEU A 120 16.78 -14.92 6.37
N ILE A 121 16.84 -15.26 5.06
CA ILE A 121 15.72 -15.06 4.14
C ILE A 121 14.74 -16.23 4.28
N VAL A 122 13.45 -15.91 4.37
CA VAL A 122 12.34 -16.87 4.16
C VAL A 122 11.67 -16.47 2.84
N THR A 123 11.54 -17.42 1.92
CA THR A 123 10.97 -17.22 0.59
C THR A 123 10.28 -18.49 0.09
N ASP A 124 9.55 -18.41 -1.01
CA ASP A 124 8.99 -19.58 -1.70
C ASP A 124 9.75 -19.93 -2.99
N GLU A 125 9.45 -21.10 -3.55
CA GLU A 125 10.12 -21.64 -4.74
C GLU A 125 10.02 -20.73 -5.96
N ASN A 126 8.86 -20.06 -6.16
CA ASN A 126 8.62 -19.19 -7.30
C ASN A 126 9.44 -17.90 -7.18
N VAL A 127 9.41 -17.29 -6.00
CA VAL A 127 10.14 -16.05 -5.71
C VAL A 127 11.65 -16.30 -5.69
N ALA A 128 12.09 -17.40 -5.10
CA ALA A 128 13.51 -17.79 -5.07
C ALA A 128 14.11 -17.86 -6.48
N LYS A 129 13.40 -18.51 -7.41
CA LYS A 129 13.83 -18.65 -8.82
C LYS A 129 14.10 -17.32 -9.53
N HIS A 130 13.35 -16.25 -9.19
CA HIS A 130 13.41 -14.99 -9.90
C HIS A 130 14.22 -13.91 -9.18
N HIS A 131 14.34 -13.99 -7.86
CA HIS A 131 14.79 -12.86 -7.06
C HIS A 131 15.87 -13.19 -6.03
N LEU A 132 16.05 -14.45 -5.62
CA LEU A 132 16.98 -14.78 -4.54
C LEU A 132 18.43 -14.38 -4.87
N ASP A 133 18.86 -14.60 -6.10
CA ASP A 133 20.21 -14.26 -6.57
C ASP A 133 20.50 -12.76 -6.57
N LYS A 134 19.45 -11.92 -6.62
CA LYS A 134 19.55 -10.45 -6.58
C LYS A 134 19.82 -9.92 -5.17
N ILE A 135 19.54 -10.76 -4.15
CA ILE A 135 19.69 -10.42 -2.75
C ILE A 135 20.94 -11.12 -2.23
N ASN A 136 21.99 -10.37 -1.99
CA ASN A 136 23.29 -10.88 -1.57
C ASN A 136 23.29 -11.29 -0.08
N ILE A 137 22.39 -12.24 0.31
CA ILE A 137 22.31 -12.89 1.62
C ILE A 137 22.49 -14.38 1.43
N GLU A 138 23.47 -14.96 2.12
CA GLU A 138 23.91 -16.37 1.91
C GLU A 138 22.96 -17.41 2.52
N ARG A 139 22.08 -17.00 3.46
CA ARG A 139 21.24 -17.93 4.22
C ARG A 139 19.79 -17.77 3.83
N SER A 140 19.18 -18.83 3.34
CA SER A 140 17.78 -18.82 2.95
C SER A 140 17.06 -20.12 3.30
N ILE A 141 15.75 -19.99 3.58
CA ILE A 141 14.81 -21.11 3.68
C ILE A 141 13.80 -20.93 2.56
N ILE A 142 13.69 -21.96 1.72
CA ILE A 142 12.72 -22.00 0.64
C ILE A 142 11.59 -22.93 1.07
N ILE A 143 10.36 -22.43 1.06
CA ILE A 143 9.15 -23.22 1.33
C ILE A 143 8.38 -23.43 0.01
N PRO A 144 7.51 -24.44 -0.10
CA PRO A 144 6.64 -24.58 -1.25
C PRO A 144 5.74 -23.34 -1.41
N ALA A 145 5.43 -22.98 -2.65
CA ALA A 145 4.52 -21.87 -2.96
C ALA A 145 3.05 -22.33 -2.84
N GLY A 146 2.18 -21.45 -2.40
CA GLY A 146 0.73 -21.67 -2.31
C GLY A 146 0.15 -21.42 -0.93
N GLU A 147 -1.13 -21.07 -0.89
CA GLU A 147 -1.88 -20.79 0.37
C GLU A 147 -2.01 -22.05 1.23
N GLU A 148 -2.06 -23.24 0.64
CA GLU A 148 -2.11 -24.53 1.35
C GLU A 148 -0.92 -24.75 2.29
N HIS A 149 0.18 -24.03 2.07
CA HIS A 149 1.38 -24.08 2.91
C HIS A 149 1.36 -23.02 4.02
N LYS A 150 0.33 -22.19 4.09
CA LYS A 150 0.14 -21.20 5.16
C LYS A 150 -0.43 -21.84 6.43
N ASN A 151 0.29 -22.75 7.04
CA ASN A 151 -0.18 -23.59 8.13
C ASN A 151 0.86 -23.75 9.25
N LEU A 152 0.45 -24.37 10.39
CA LEU A 152 1.27 -24.56 11.57
C LEU A 152 2.52 -25.46 11.28
N GLU A 153 2.42 -26.41 10.37
CA GLU A 153 3.54 -27.28 10.03
C GLU A 153 4.70 -26.46 9.43
N THR A 154 4.37 -25.56 8.49
CA THR A 154 5.35 -24.63 7.90
C THR A 154 5.95 -23.70 8.96
N VAL A 155 5.14 -23.14 9.87
CA VAL A 155 5.65 -22.33 10.98
C VAL A 155 6.62 -23.13 11.86
N SER A 156 6.27 -24.38 12.20
CA SER A 156 7.14 -25.27 12.98
C SER A 156 8.46 -25.56 12.28
N ARG A 157 8.43 -25.75 10.95
CA ARG A 157 9.63 -25.89 10.11
C ARG A 157 10.51 -24.63 10.15
N LEU A 158 9.89 -23.43 10.11
CA LEU A 158 10.62 -22.17 10.22
C LEU A 158 11.33 -22.05 11.56
N TRP A 159 10.66 -22.34 12.71
CA TRP A 159 11.30 -22.29 14.02
C TRP A 159 12.49 -23.25 14.13
N LYS A 160 12.38 -24.48 13.63
CA LYS A 160 13.49 -25.43 13.60
C LYS A 160 14.67 -24.90 12.80
N ALA A 161 14.40 -24.34 11.62
CA ALA A 161 15.43 -23.76 10.78
C ALA A 161 16.09 -22.53 11.44
N PHE A 162 15.33 -21.68 12.15
CA PHE A 162 15.89 -20.56 12.91
C PHE A 162 16.89 -21.05 13.98
N LEU A 163 16.60 -22.16 14.66
CA LEU A 163 17.51 -22.79 15.60
C LEU A 163 18.75 -23.37 14.92
N GLU A 164 18.59 -24.09 13.81
CA GLU A 164 19.67 -24.71 13.05
C GLU A 164 20.64 -23.66 12.48
N TYR A 165 20.10 -22.51 12.02
CA TYR A 165 20.92 -21.39 11.56
C TYR A 165 21.50 -20.54 12.70
N GLY A 166 21.20 -20.88 13.94
CA GLY A 166 21.73 -20.21 15.13
C GLY A 166 21.22 -18.77 15.31
N LEU A 167 19.95 -18.48 14.93
CA LEU A 167 19.37 -17.18 15.17
C LEU A 167 19.24 -16.91 16.67
N ASP A 168 19.54 -15.68 17.07
CA ASP A 168 19.42 -15.18 18.43
C ASP A 168 18.43 -13.99 18.48
N ARG A 169 18.30 -13.38 19.67
CA ARG A 169 17.39 -12.22 19.88
C ARG A 169 17.75 -10.95 19.11
N LYS A 170 18.95 -10.87 18.54
CA LYS A 170 19.42 -9.73 17.74
C LYS A 170 19.37 -10.02 16.24
N SER A 171 19.03 -11.26 15.89
CA SER A 171 18.94 -11.70 14.51
C SER A 171 17.70 -11.10 13.84
N THR A 172 17.74 -10.96 12.53
CA THR A 172 16.63 -10.44 11.70
C THR A 172 16.21 -11.49 10.69
N VAL A 173 14.91 -11.69 10.53
CA VAL A 173 14.33 -12.51 9.46
C VAL A 173 13.91 -11.60 8.31
N VAL A 174 14.22 -11.97 7.08
CA VAL A 174 13.76 -11.26 5.88
C VAL A 174 12.71 -12.11 5.19
N ALA A 175 11.48 -11.63 5.15
CA ALA A 175 10.37 -12.23 4.42
C ALA A 175 10.36 -11.72 2.97
N LEU A 176 10.88 -12.49 2.02
CA LEU A 176 10.90 -12.16 0.60
C LEU A 176 9.81 -12.95 -0.11
N GLY A 177 8.66 -12.33 -0.36
CA GLY A 177 7.54 -13.05 -0.98
C GLY A 177 6.22 -12.31 -0.98
N GLY A 178 5.16 -13.00 -1.35
CA GLY A 178 3.78 -12.53 -1.24
C GLY A 178 3.26 -12.53 0.19
N GLY A 179 1.94 -12.33 0.36
CA GLY A 179 1.29 -12.30 1.66
C GLY A 179 1.50 -13.56 2.50
N VAL A 180 1.50 -14.73 1.88
CA VAL A 180 1.77 -16.03 2.57
C VAL A 180 3.12 -16.01 3.26
N ILE A 181 4.17 -15.59 2.57
CA ILE A 181 5.53 -15.51 3.12
C ILE A 181 5.62 -14.47 4.22
N GLY A 182 5.02 -13.28 4.01
CA GLY A 182 4.98 -12.22 5.00
C GLY A 182 4.32 -12.68 6.31
N ASP A 183 3.14 -13.30 6.20
CA ASP A 183 2.38 -13.78 7.35
C ASP A 183 3.11 -14.90 8.10
N LEU A 184 3.62 -15.93 7.40
CA LEU A 184 4.33 -17.06 8.00
C LEU A 184 5.63 -16.61 8.68
N ALA A 185 6.49 -15.88 7.96
CA ALA A 185 7.78 -15.43 8.48
C ALA A 185 7.63 -14.43 9.62
N GLY A 186 6.68 -13.49 9.47
CA GLY A 186 6.36 -12.51 10.53
C GLY A 186 5.82 -13.19 11.79
N PHE A 187 4.91 -14.19 11.65
CA PHE A 187 4.41 -14.94 12.79
C PHE A 187 5.50 -15.80 13.44
N ALA A 188 6.32 -16.51 12.65
CA ALA A 188 7.44 -17.27 13.17
C ALA A 188 8.42 -16.37 13.93
N ALA A 189 8.73 -15.16 13.39
CA ALA A 189 9.57 -14.18 14.06
C ALA A 189 8.94 -13.66 15.37
N SER A 190 7.61 -13.41 15.37
CA SER A 190 6.89 -12.90 16.57
C SER A 190 6.95 -13.83 17.76
N THR A 191 7.05 -15.13 17.52
CA THR A 191 6.98 -16.17 18.55
C THR A 191 8.32 -16.78 18.89
N TYR A 192 9.28 -16.76 17.96
CA TYR A 192 10.63 -17.25 18.19
C TYR A 192 11.36 -16.39 19.24
N MET A 193 11.88 -17.02 20.29
CA MET A 193 12.52 -16.35 21.45
C MET A 193 11.70 -15.21 22.08
N ARG A 194 10.37 -15.21 21.94
CA ARG A 194 9.39 -14.19 22.35
C ARG A 194 9.43 -12.91 21.51
N GLY A 195 9.89 -13.01 20.28
CA GLY A 195 9.97 -11.95 19.30
C GLY A 195 11.40 -11.61 18.89
N ILE A 196 11.63 -11.65 17.58
CA ILE A 196 12.86 -11.16 16.94
C ILE A 196 12.46 -10.20 15.81
N ASP A 197 13.39 -9.35 15.40
CA ASP A 197 13.17 -8.40 14.31
C ASP A 197 12.91 -9.11 12.98
N TRP A 198 12.08 -8.50 12.13
CA TRP A 198 11.90 -8.96 10.76
C TRP A 198 11.74 -7.79 9.79
N ILE A 199 11.98 -8.07 8.51
CA ILE A 199 11.86 -7.12 7.39
C ILE A 199 10.93 -7.76 6.35
N ALA A 200 9.94 -7.01 5.90
CA ALA A 200 9.07 -7.42 4.81
C ALA A 200 9.60 -6.90 3.46
N VAL A 201 9.81 -7.81 2.52
CA VAL A 201 10.14 -7.51 1.12
C VAL A 201 9.06 -8.12 0.24
N PRO A 202 7.90 -7.43 0.11
CA PRO A 202 6.77 -7.95 -0.65
C PRO A 202 7.10 -8.04 -2.14
N THR A 203 6.71 -9.16 -2.78
CA THR A 203 6.98 -9.42 -4.21
C THR A 203 5.71 -9.49 -5.05
N THR A 204 4.52 -9.40 -4.44
CA THR A 204 3.25 -9.27 -5.15
C THR A 204 2.66 -7.89 -4.92
N LEU A 205 1.88 -7.38 -5.88
CA LEU A 205 1.24 -6.08 -5.74
C LEU A 205 0.31 -6.05 -4.52
N LEU A 206 -0.49 -7.09 -4.32
CA LEU A 206 -1.35 -7.24 -3.15
C LEU A 206 -0.55 -7.13 -1.84
N ALA A 207 0.59 -7.80 -1.75
CA ALA A 207 1.42 -7.72 -0.55
C ALA A 207 2.05 -6.35 -0.38
N MET A 208 2.49 -5.68 -1.46
CA MET A 208 3.06 -4.34 -1.40
C MET A 208 2.05 -3.33 -0.85
N VAL A 209 0.86 -3.30 -1.42
CA VAL A 209 -0.12 -2.24 -1.11
C VAL A 209 -1.00 -2.56 0.10
N ASP A 210 -1.09 -3.84 0.49
CA ASP A 210 -1.98 -4.27 1.56
C ASP A 210 -1.30 -5.13 2.62
N ALA A 211 -0.96 -6.39 2.37
CA ALA A 211 -0.66 -7.37 3.40
C ALA A 211 0.60 -7.05 4.23
N SER A 212 1.62 -6.39 3.68
CA SER A 212 2.87 -6.07 4.40
C SER A 212 2.75 -4.92 5.39
N ILE A 213 1.63 -4.18 5.40
CA ILE A 213 1.43 -2.97 6.20
C ILE A 213 0.44 -3.23 7.33
N GLY A 214 0.79 -2.84 8.56
CA GLY A 214 -0.10 -2.98 9.74
C GLY A 214 0.21 -4.18 10.62
N GLY A 215 1.29 -4.91 10.34
CA GLY A 215 1.86 -5.91 11.24
C GLY A 215 0.98 -7.12 11.55
N LYS A 216 -0.09 -7.36 10.80
CA LYS A 216 -0.88 -8.59 10.91
C LYS A 216 -0.04 -9.75 10.37
N THR A 217 0.18 -10.79 11.17
CA THR A 217 0.93 -12.00 10.80
C THR A 217 0.19 -13.21 11.32
N GLY A 218 0.30 -14.37 10.65
CA GLY A 218 -0.44 -15.53 11.09
C GLY A 218 -0.38 -16.71 10.12
N PHE A 219 -1.23 -17.70 10.39
CA PHE A 219 -1.41 -18.87 9.55
C PHE A 219 -2.85 -19.36 9.59
N ASP A 220 -3.19 -20.26 8.67
CA ASP A 220 -4.51 -20.79 8.50
C ASP A 220 -4.73 -22.09 9.28
N LEU A 221 -5.96 -22.31 9.71
CA LEU A 221 -6.43 -23.57 10.23
C LEU A 221 -7.40 -24.23 9.22
N PRO A 222 -7.65 -25.54 9.34
CA PRO A 222 -8.68 -26.20 8.52
C PRO A 222 -10.06 -25.55 8.65
N GLU A 223 -10.34 -24.92 9.79
CA GLU A 223 -11.59 -24.26 10.13
C GLU A 223 -11.73 -22.85 9.49
N GLY A 224 -10.63 -22.24 9.05
CA GLY A 224 -10.65 -20.92 8.41
C GLY A 224 -9.30 -20.24 8.29
N LYS A 225 -9.24 -19.26 7.38
CA LYS A 225 -8.05 -18.46 7.12
C LYS A 225 -7.81 -17.46 8.26
N ASN A 226 -6.54 -17.19 8.56
CA ASN A 226 -6.05 -16.12 9.46
C ASN A 226 -6.63 -16.16 10.88
N LEU A 227 -7.09 -17.30 11.38
CA LEU A 227 -7.65 -17.43 12.72
C LEU A 227 -6.60 -17.37 13.82
N ILE A 228 -5.37 -17.74 13.52
CA ILE A 228 -4.23 -17.70 14.44
C ILE A 228 -3.21 -16.69 13.93
N GLY A 229 -2.89 -15.72 14.76
CA GLY A 229 -1.94 -14.67 14.37
C GLY A 229 -1.49 -13.80 15.53
N SER A 230 -0.61 -12.86 15.19
CA SER A 230 -0.13 -11.82 16.09
C SER A 230 -0.04 -10.48 15.35
N PHE A 231 -0.08 -9.40 16.14
CA PHE A 231 0.35 -8.10 15.65
C PHE A 231 1.85 -7.95 15.93
N HIS A 232 2.66 -8.10 14.90
CA HIS A 232 4.10 -7.98 14.97
C HIS A 232 4.61 -7.15 13.78
N PRO A 233 4.65 -5.82 13.89
CA PRO A 233 5.10 -4.96 12.81
C PRO A 233 6.52 -5.30 12.38
N PRO A 234 6.83 -5.25 11.08
CA PRO A 234 8.20 -5.40 10.61
C PRO A 234 9.01 -4.16 11.02
N LYS A 235 10.33 -4.31 11.15
CA LYS A 235 11.23 -3.16 11.33
C LYS A 235 11.31 -2.27 10.09
N LEU A 236 11.11 -2.88 8.93
CA LEU A 236 11.11 -2.22 7.62
C LEU A 236 10.21 -2.97 6.66
N VAL A 237 9.40 -2.25 5.90
CA VAL A 237 8.80 -2.73 4.65
C VAL A 237 9.58 -2.12 3.50
N LEU A 238 10.18 -2.94 2.66
CA LEU A 238 10.90 -2.51 1.46
C LEU A 238 10.20 -3.03 0.22
N ALA A 239 9.39 -2.18 -0.41
CA ALA A 239 8.65 -2.48 -1.62
C ALA A 239 9.44 -2.04 -2.86
N ASP A 240 9.89 -2.98 -3.67
CA ASP A 240 10.55 -2.73 -4.95
C ASP A 240 9.59 -3.06 -6.09
N PRO A 241 9.00 -2.05 -6.77
CA PRO A 241 8.05 -2.30 -7.85
C PRO A 241 8.64 -3.08 -9.02
N SER A 242 9.97 -3.12 -9.18
CA SER A 242 10.62 -3.93 -10.22
C SER A 242 10.45 -5.43 -10.02
N LEU A 243 10.16 -5.89 -8.79
CA LEU A 243 9.88 -7.30 -8.51
C LEU A 243 8.56 -7.76 -9.13
N LEU A 244 7.62 -6.82 -9.37
CA LEU A 244 6.32 -7.10 -10.01
C LEU A 244 6.44 -7.49 -11.49
N LEU A 245 7.57 -7.22 -12.13
CA LEU A 245 7.80 -7.57 -13.54
C LEU A 245 7.83 -9.08 -13.80
N THR A 246 8.02 -9.90 -12.76
CA THR A 246 7.99 -11.36 -12.84
C THR A 246 6.67 -11.97 -12.37
N LEU A 247 5.75 -11.13 -11.91
CA LEU A 247 4.43 -11.56 -11.43
C LEU A 247 3.54 -11.94 -12.62
N SER A 248 2.67 -12.93 -12.43
CA SER A 248 1.68 -13.27 -13.46
C SER A 248 0.69 -12.12 -13.69
N ASP A 249 0.16 -12.01 -14.89
CA ASP A 249 -0.87 -11.00 -15.20
C ASP A 249 -2.11 -11.15 -14.29
N ARG A 250 -2.46 -12.38 -13.91
CA ARG A 250 -3.58 -12.64 -13.01
C ARG A 250 -3.30 -12.10 -11.61
N ASP A 251 -2.12 -12.36 -11.06
CA ASP A 251 -1.76 -11.89 -9.72
C ASP A 251 -1.57 -10.37 -9.68
N LEU A 252 -1.04 -9.79 -10.76
CA LEU A 252 -0.95 -8.34 -10.88
C LEU A 252 -2.34 -7.69 -10.89
N ARG A 253 -3.28 -8.22 -11.68
CA ARG A 253 -4.69 -7.75 -11.69
C ARG A 253 -5.35 -7.95 -10.33
N SER A 254 -5.12 -9.09 -9.68
CA SER A 254 -5.64 -9.35 -8.33
C SER A 254 -5.20 -8.25 -7.36
N GLY A 255 -3.93 -7.84 -7.39
CA GLY A 255 -3.44 -6.74 -6.57
C GLY A 255 -4.06 -5.38 -6.94
N MET A 256 -4.43 -5.17 -8.21
CA MET A 256 -5.08 -3.93 -8.65
C MET A 256 -6.47 -3.72 -8.04
N ALA A 257 -7.17 -4.76 -7.62
CA ALA A 257 -8.43 -4.61 -6.89
C ALA A 257 -8.22 -3.80 -5.59
N GLU A 258 -7.15 -4.09 -4.83
CA GLU A 258 -6.80 -3.34 -3.62
C GLU A 258 -6.36 -1.91 -3.93
N VAL A 259 -5.65 -1.70 -5.04
CA VAL A 259 -5.26 -0.36 -5.49
C VAL A 259 -6.49 0.50 -5.80
N VAL A 260 -7.44 -0.04 -6.57
CA VAL A 260 -8.71 0.65 -6.89
C VAL A 260 -9.50 0.93 -5.62
N LYS A 261 -9.57 -0.03 -4.70
CA LYS A 261 -10.20 0.14 -3.38
C LYS A 261 -9.61 1.33 -2.62
N HIS A 262 -8.29 1.45 -2.58
CA HIS A 262 -7.62 2.58 -1.94
C HIS A 262 -7.94 3.91 -2.62
N GLY A 263 -8.02 3.93 -3.95
CA GLY A 263 -8.47 5.10 -4.71
C GLY A 263 -9.88 5.55 -4.33
N ILE A 264 -10.82 4.60 -4.25
CA ILE A 264 -12.21 4.87 -3.86
C ILE A 264 -12.29 5.38 -2.41
N ILE A 265 -11.47 4.83 -1.50
CA ILE A 265 -11.52 5.19 -0.08
C ILE A 265 -10.99 6.61 0.16
N ALA A 266 -9.83 6.99 -0.43
CA ALA A 266 -9.14 8.19 0.01
C ALA A 266 -8.24 8.89 -1.04
N ASP A 267 -8.08 8.37 -2.26
CA ASP A 267 -7.19 8.97 -3.27
C ASP A 267 -7.85 9.03 -4.66
N PRO A 268 -8.63 10.09 -4.96
CA PRO A 268 -9.30 10.26 -6.26
C PRO A 268 -8.34 10.25 -7.45
N GLU A 269 -7.12 10.75 -7.28
CA GLU A 269 -6.12 10.74 -8.34
C GLU A 269 -5.64 9.31 -8.64
N LEU A 270 -5.42 8.49 -7.60
CA LEU A 270 -5.11 7.06 -7.76
C LEU A 270 -6.22 6.32 -8.53
N PHE A 271 -7.48 6.59 -8.20
CA PHE A 271 -8.63 6.02 -8.92
C PHE A 271 -8.61 6.44 -10.40
N ALA A 272 -8.40 7.73 -10.68
CA ALA A 272 -8.31 8.23 -12.04
C ALA A 272 -7.12 7.60 -12.82
N LEU A 273 -5.97 7.40 -12.18
CA LEU A 273 -4.82 6.71 -12.77
C LEU A 273 -5.15 5.26 -13.13
N CYS A 274 -5.89 4.54 -12.28
CA CYS A 274 -6.33 3.17 -12.54
C CYS A 274 -7.26 3.07 -13.77
N SER A 275 -8.05 4.10 -14.05
CA SER A 275 -8.97 4.13 -15.18
C SER A 275 -8.27 4.12 -16.54
N ASN A 276 -6.95 4.39 -16.60
CA ASN A 276 -6.14 4.31 -17.83
C ASN A 276 -5.87 2.87 -18.30
N GLY A 277 -6.25 1.85 -17.52
CA GLY A 277 -6.12 0.44 -17.87
C GLY A 277 -4.74 -0.17 -17.61
N MET A 278 -4.64 -1.49 -17.82
CA MET A 278 -3.47 -2.28 -17.39
C MET A 278 -2.16 -1.91 -18.09
N ASP A 279 -2.19 -1.51 -19.35
CA ASP A 279 -0.96 -1.16 -20.08
C ASP A 279 -0.33 0.11 -19.48
N TRP A 280 -1.14 1.09 -19.12
CA TRP A 280 -0.66 2.28 -18.44
C TRP A 280 -0.13 1.92 -17.04
N VAL A 281 -0.86 1.11 -16.26
CA VAL A 281 -0.48 0.67 -14.92
C VAL A 281 0.88 -0.03 -14.94
N LYS A 282 1.12 -0.96 -15.87
CA LYS A 282 2.39 -1.68 -16.00
C LYS A 282 3.60 -0.75 -16.22
N ASN A 283 3.38 0.38 -16.89
CA ASN A 283 4.44 1.38 -17.10
C ASN A 283 4.61 2.37 -15.95
N ASN A 284 3.68 2.38 -14.97
CA ASN A 284 3.65 3.34 -13.86
C ASN A 284 3.54 2.69 -12.48
N LEU A 285 4.04 1.44 -12.33
CA LEU A 285 3.90 0.65 -11.11
C LEU A 285 4.47 1.35 -9.87
N GLU A 286 5.56 2.10 -9.99
CA GLU A 286 6.15 2.80 -8.84
C GLU A 286 5.20 3.86 -8.27
N GLU A 287 4.53 4.63 -9.12
CA GLU A 287 3.57 5.64 -8.72
C GLU A 287 2.33 5.01 -8.08
N ILE A 288 1.78 3.98 -8.73
CA ILE A 288 0.63 3.20 -8.23
C ILE A 288 0.93 2.64 -6.82
N VAL A 289 2.07 1.99 -6.64
CA VAL A 289 2.47 1.41 -5.35
C VAL A 289 2.63 2.49 -4.28
N LYS A 290 3.33 3.59 -4.58
CA LYS A 290 3.53 4.70 -3.64
C LYS A 290 2.21 5.29 -3.14
N ARG A 291 1.29 5.56 -4.05
CA ARG A 291 -0.01 6.16 -3.71
C ARG A 291 -0.90 5.19 -2.92
N ALA A 292 -1.02 3.94 -3.40
CA ALA A 292 -1.83 2.94 -2.73
C ALA A 292 -1.33 2.64 -1.30
N MET A 293 0.00 2.51 -1.12
CA MET A 293 0.59 2.33 0.20
C MET A 293 0.31 3.52 1.13
N ALA A 294 0.38 4.75 0.63
CA ALA A 294 0.13 5.94 1.43
C ALA A 294 -1.29 5.98 1.99
N VAL A 295 -2.30 5.59 1.21
CA VAL A 295 -3.69 5.50 1.69
C VAL A 295 -3.79 4.54 2.87
N LYS A 296 -3.24 3.33 2.74
CA LYS A 296 -3.30 2.35 3.82
C LYS A 296 -2.52 2.79 5.05
N ILE A 297 -1.35 3.36 4.86
CA ILE A 297 -0.51 3.89 5.94
C ILE A 297 -1.28 4.94 6.76
N ASN A 298 -1.90 5.92 6.09
CA ASN A 298 -2.66 6.96 6.78
C ASN A 298 -3.81 6.39 7.61
N ILE A 299 -4.55 5.45 7.05
CA ILE A 299 -5.66 4.80 7.76
C ILE A 299 -5.17 4.02 8.98
N ILE A 300 -4.03 3.32 8.89
CA ILE A 300 -3.46 2.57 10.00
C ILE A 300 -2.90 3.50 11.08
N GLU A 301 -2.26 4.60 10.70
CA GLU A 301 -1.76 5.60 11.68
C GLU A 301 -2.91 6.26 12.44
N GLU A 302 -4.07 6.47 11.79
CA GLU A 302 -5.26 7.02 12.44
C GLU A 302 -6.01 6.00 13.29
N ASP A 303 -6.13 4.75 12.82
CA ASP A 303 -6.89 3.68 13.49
C ASP A 303 -6.15 2.33 13.45
N PRO A 304 -5.11 2.14 14.29
CA PRO A 304 -4.28 0.94 14.25
C PRO A 304 -5.01 -0.36 14.61
N TYR A 305 -6.08 -0.28 15.43
CA TYR A 305 -6.78 -1.45 15.98
C TYR A 305 -8.18 -1.68 15.41
N GLU A 306 -8.53 -1.07 14.28
CA GLU A 306 -9.78 -1.27 13.55
C GLU A 306 -11.05 -0.99 14.40
N LYS A 307 -11.03 0.14 15.10
CA LYS A 307 -12.16 0.59 15.94
C LYS A 307 -13.04 1.65 15.26
N GLY A 308 -12.63 2.20 14.14
CA GLY A 308 -13.27 3.29 13.43
C GLY A 308 -13.00 3.26 11.92
N ILE A 309 -12.26 4.24 11.42
CA ILE A 309 -12.06 4.49 9.98
C ILE A 309 -11.37 3.33 9.24
N ARG A 310 -10.56 2.52 9.92
CA ARG A 310 -9.92 1.36 9.30
C ARG A 310 -10.92 0.35 8.76
N ALA A 311 -12.16 0.33 9.27
CA ALA A 311 -13.24 -0.49 8.72
C ALA A 311 -13.58 -0.11 7.26
N ALA A 312 -13.21 1.09 6.78
CA ALA A 312 -13.33 1.48 5.38
C ALA A 312 -12.52 0.57 4.44
N LEU A 313 -11.41 -0.02 4.91
CA LEU A 313 -10.63 -0.99 4.14
C LEU A 313 -11.41 -2.27 3.81
N ASN A 314 -12.58 -2.50 4.43
CA ASN A 314 -13.47 -3.61 4.12
C ASN A 314 -14.41 -3.34 2.93
N LEU A 315 -14.27 -2.22 2.21
CA LEU A 315 -14.99 -1.99 0.96
C LEU A 315 -14.76 -3.15 -0.01
N GLY A 316 -15.83 -3.73 -0.52
CA GLY A 316 -15.80 -4.90 -1.39
C GLY A 316 -15.53 -6.24 -0.69
N HIS A 317 -15.15 -6.25 0.59
CA HIS A 317 -14.74 -7.47 1.28
C HIS A 317 -15.93 -8.28 1.83
N THR A 318 -17.02 -7.64 2.21
CA THR A 318 -18.15 -8.38 2.78
C THR A 318 -18.79 -9.33 1.75
N VAL A 319 -19.01 -8.84 0.54
CA VAL A 319 -19.46 -9.67 -0.57
C VAL A 319 -18.30 -10.49 -1.14
N GLY A 320 -17.12 -9.89 -1.30
CA GLY A 320 -15.95 -10.54 -1.89
C GLY A 320 -15.53 -11.80 -1.16
N HIS A 321 -15.36 -11.79 0.16
CA HIS A 321 -15.01 -12.98 0.94
C HIS A 321 -16.06 -14.10 0.81
N ALA A 322 -17.35 -13.71 0.79
CA ALA A 322 -18.41 -14.69 0.58
C ALA A 322 -18.33 -15.35 -0.81
N VAL A 323 -18.07 -14.56 -1.85
CA VAL A 323 -17.86 -15.05 -3.23
C VAL A 323 -16.60 -15.92 -3.32
N GLU A 324 -15.50 -15.51 -2.71
CA GLU A 324 -14.26 -16.29 -2.64
C GLU A 324 -14.49 -17.67 -2.03
N LEU A 325 -15.18 -17.70 -0.88
CA LEU A 325 -15.50 -18.95 -0.17
C LEU A 325 -16.42 -19.85 -0.98
N VAL A 326 -17.53 -19.32 -1.51
CA VAL A 326 -18.53 -20.09 -2.27
C VAL A 326 -17.98 -20.58 -3.61
N SER A 327 -17.02 -19.84 -4.20
CA SER A 327 -16.29 -20.30 -5.40
C SER A 327 -15.37 -21.48 -5.12
N GLY A 328 -15.17 -21.86 -3.86
CA GLY A 328 -14.15 -22.85 -3.44
C GLY A 328 -12.73 -22.37 -3.73
N PHE A 329 -12.48 -21.05 -3.57
CA PHE A 329 -11.20 -20.37 -3.81
C PHE A 329 -10.70 -20.47 -5.27
N LYS A 330 -11.60 -20.70 -6.24
CA LYS A 330 -11.28 -20.66 -7.68
C LYS A 330 -11.04 -19.23 -8.16
N LEU A 331 -11.80 -18.28 -7.61
CA LEU A 331 -11.52 -16.87 -7.78
C LEU A 331 -10.43 -16.45 -6.79
N SER A 332 -9.47 -15.65 -7.27
CA SER A 332 -8.46 -15.05 -6.38
C SER A 332 -9.11 -14.02 -5.46
N HIS A 333 -8.41 -13.66 -4.37
CA HIS A 333 -8.86 -12.63 -3.44
C HIS A 333 -9.25 -11.32 -4.16
N GLY A 334 -8.38 -10.77 -5.01
CA GLY A 334 -8.68 -9.53 -5.70
C GLY A 334 -9.79 -9.65 -6.75
N GLU A 335 -9.93 -10.80 -7.44
CA GLU A 335 -11.08 -11.05 -8.31
C GLU A 335 -12.39 -11.00 -7.51
N SER A 336 -12.40 -11.60 -6.34
CA SER A 336 -13.56 -11.63 -5.45
C SER A 336 -13.87 -10.25 -4.84
N VAL A 337 -12.85 -9.50 -4.42
CA VAL A 337 -12.99 -8.13 -3.90
C VAL A 337 -13.49 -7.17 -5.00
N ALA A 338 -13.04 -7.33 -6.24
CA ALA A 338 -13.54 -6.55 -7.38
C ALA A 338 -15.05 -6.76 -7.60
N ILE A 339 -15.51 -8.01 -7.60
CA ILE A 339 -16.94 -8.35 -7.65
C ILE A 339 -17.69 -7.71 -6.47
N GLY A 340 -17.10 -7.81 -5.27
CA GLY A 340 -17.67 -7.23 -4.06
C GLY A 340 -17.80 -5.71 -4.13
N MET A 341 -16.79 -5.00 -4.61
CA MET A 341 -16.84 -3.54 -4.78
C MET A 341 -17.96 -3.10 -5.73
N VAL A 342 -18.14 -3.81 -6.85
CA VAL A 342 -19.22 -3.50 -7.80
C VAL A 342 -20.60 -3.76 -7.16
N ALA A 343 -20.79 -4.89 -6.46
CA ALA A 343 -22.06 -5.19 -5.79
C ALA A 343 -22.38 -4.16 -4.69
N GLU A 344 -21.40 -3.81 -3.87
CA GLU A 344 -21.55 -2.84 -2.79
C GLU A 344 -21.77 -1.42 -3.33
N ALA A 345 -21.15 -1.03 -4.45
CA ALA A 345 -21.38 0.25 -5.12
C ALA A 345 -22.79 0.34 -5.74
N ALA A 346 -23.24 -0.72 -6.41
CA ALA A 346 -24.59 -0.80 -6.95
C ALA A 346 -25.66 -0.74 -5.84
N TYR A 347 -25.40 -1.39 -4.70
CA TYR A 347 -26.25 -1.26 -3.53
C TYR A 347 -26.27 0.17 -2.99
N ALA A 348 -25.10 0.82 -2.85
CA ALA A 348 -25.00 2.21 -2.39
C ALA A 348 -25.79 3.19 -3.29
N ALA A 349 -25.75 2.98 -4.61
CA ALA A 349 -26.53 3.77 -5.57
C ALA A 349 -28.03 3.57 -5.38
N ARG A 350 -28.49 2.30 -5.21
CA ARG A 350 -29.93 1.98 -4.99
C ARG A 350 -30.50 2.60 -3.72
N VAL A 351 -29.72 2.65 -2.65
CA VAL A 351 -30.17 3.22 -1.36
C VAL A 351 -29.88 4.72 -1.23
N GLY A 352 -29.33 5.36 -2.28
CA GLY A 352 -29.10 6.80 -2.32
C GLY A 352 -27.90 7.28 -1.49
N VAL A 353 -26.97 6.39 -1.17
CA VAL A 353 -25.70 6.71 -0.49
C VAL A 353 -24.65 7.19 -1.49
N ALA A 354 -24.53 6.53 -2.63
CA ALA A 354 -23.56 6.87 -3.67
C ALA A 354 -24.03 8.03 -4.56
N GLY A 355 -23.08 8.84 -4.99
CA GLY A 355 -23.30 9.85 -6.04
C GLY A 355 -23.70 9.21 -7.38
N VAL A 356 -24.36 9.98 -8.23
CA VAL A 356 -24.86 9.51 -9.53
C VAL A 356 -23.70 9.05 -10.42
N GLY A 357 -23.78 7.83 -10.95
CA GLY A 357 -22.78 7.26 -11.89
C GLY A 357 -21.50 6.74 -11.23
N LEU A 358 -21.41 6.73 -9.89
CA LEU A 358 -20.22 6.23 -9.18
C LEU A 358 -20.07 4.71 -9.36
N ASP A 359 -21.15 3.96 -9.26
CA ASP A 359 -21.19 2.51 -9.46
C ASP A 359 -20.75 2.11 -10.88
N GLU A 360 -21.21 2.82 -11.90
CA GLU A 360 -20.79 2.63 -13.29
C GLU A 360 -19.29 2.96 -13.48
N ALA A 361 -18.79 4.01 -12.85
CA ALA A 361 -17.38 4.39 -12.90
C ALA A 361 -16.48 3.33 -12.25
N ILE A 362 -16.91 2.76 -11.11
CA ILE A 362 -16.19 1.67 -10.42
C ILE A 362 -16.19 0.40 -11.28
N GLU A 363 -17.35 -0.01 -11.80
CA GLU A 363 -17.45 -1.19 -12.68
C GLU A 363 -16.58 -1.03 -13.93
N SER A 364 -16.65 0.12 -14.59
CA SER A 364 -15.85 0.41 -15.78
C SER A 364 -14.34 0.37 -15.48
N THR A 365 -13.89 0.97 -14.39
CA THR A 365 -12.47 0.98 -14.01
C THR A 365 -11.96 -0.44 -13.76
N LEU A 366 -12.67 -1.25 -12.98
CA LEU A 366 -12.30 -2.63 -12.70
C LEU A 366 -12.31 -3.51 -13.96
N SER A 367 -13.31 -3.33 -14.82
CA SER A 367 -13.42 -4.03 -16.11
C SER A 367 -12.25 -3.68 -17.04
N ASN A 368 -11.86 -2.40 -17.13
CA ASN A 368 -10.71 -1.93 -17.93
C ASN A 368 -9.38 -2.51 -17.45
N LEU A 369 -9.28 -2.85 -16.17
CA LEU A 369 -8.15 -3.55 -15.59
C LEU A 369 -8.21 -5.08 -15.82
N GLY A 370 -9.28 -5.59 -16.45
CA GLY A 370 -9.49 -7.01 -16.73
C GLY A 370 -9.86 -7.81 -15.49
N LEU A 371 -10.46 -7.18 -14.49
CA LEU A 371 -11.04 -7.82 -13.31
C LEU A 371 -12.51 -8.19 -13.55
N PRO A 372 -13.01 -9.31 -12.96
CA PRO A 372 -14.42 -9.64 -13.05
C PRO A 372 -15.26 -8.65 -12.23
N THR A 373 -16.42 -8.25 -12.79
CA THR A 373 -17.34 -7.29 -12.18
C THR A 373 -18.68 -7.89 -11.81
N ARG A 374 -18.88 -9.18 -12.09
CA ARG A 374 -20.15 -9.86 -11.84
C ARG A 374 -19.95 -11.17 -11.11
N ILE A 375 -20.89 -11.50 -10.24
CA ILE A 375 -20.93 -12.82 -9.59
C ILE A 375 -21.16 -13.87 -10.68
N PRO A 376 -20.31 -14.93 -10.76
CA PRO A 376 -20.51 -16.03 -11.69
C PRO A 376 -21.89 -16.67 -11.50
N ALA A 377 -22.60 -16.91 -12.62
CA ALA A 377 -23.98 -17.40 -12.60
C ALA A 377 -24.14 -18.80 -11.94
N GLU A 378 -23.05 -19.58 -11.91
CA GLU A 378 -23.01 -20.89 -11.26
C GLU A 378 -22.92 -20.83 -9.73
N LEU A 379 -22.59 -19.68 -9.13
CA LEU A 379 -22.51 -19.54 -7.68
C LEU A 379 -23.90 -19.28 -7.08
N PRO A 380 -24.38 -20.14 -6.14
CA PRO A 380 -25.70 -19.96 -5.55
C PRO A 380 -25.79 -18.70 -4.68
N ARG A 381 -26.67 -17.78 -5.05
CA ARG A 381 -26.90 -16.52 -4.31
C ARG A 381 -27.18 -16.74 -2.82
N GLU A 382 -27.98 -17.74 -2.49
CA GLU A 382 -28.35 -18.06 -1.10
C GLU A 382 -27.12 -18.48 -0.27
N GLU A 383 -26.17 -19.19 -0.88
CA GLU A 383 -24.92 -19.57 -0.21
C GLU A 383 -24.02 -18.37 0.04
N ILE A 384 -23.94 -17.43 -0.90
CA ILE A 384 -23.19 -16.17 -0.74
C ILE A 384 -23.79 -15.37 0.43
N ILE A 385 -25.13 -15.21 0.47
CA ILE A 385 -25.81 -14.51 1.57
C ILE A 385 -25.55 -15.21 2.92
N ARG A 386 -25.55 -16.54 2.93
CA ARG A 386 -25.22 -17.31 4.14
C ARG A 386 -23.77 -17.10 4.57
N ALA A 387 -22.84 -17.09 3.63
CA ALA A 387 -21.42 -16.87 3.89
C ALA A 387 -21.15 -15.46 4.46
N MET A 388 -21.78 -14.41 3.92
CA MET A 388 -21.71 -13.05 4.48
C MET A 388 -22.12 -12.98 5.95
N ARG A 389 -23.10 -13.78 6.39
CA ARG A 389 -23.56 -13.83 7.79
C ARG A 389 -22.58 -14.53 8.72
N VAL A 390 -21.80 -15.48 8.23
CA VAL A 390 -20.86 -16.26 9.07
C VAL A 390 -19.62 -15.47 9.40
N ASP A 391 -19.13 -14.65 8.49
CA ASP A 391 -17.91 -13.86 8.63
C ASP A 391 -17.99 -12.83 9.79
N LYS A 392 -19.19 -12.37 10.16
CA LYS A 392 -19.35 -11.29 11.15
C LYS A 392 -20.28 -11.65 12.34
N LYS A 393 -19.80 -12.56 13.23
CA LYS A 393 -20.40 -12.92 14.55
C LYS A 393 -21.89 -13.31 14.51
N LYS A 394 -22.19 -14.55 14.85
CA LYS A 394 -23.51 -15.22 14.87
C LYS A 394 -24.68 -14.50 15.61
N SER A 395 -24.46 -13.34 16.22
CA SER A 395 -25.47 -12.61 17.02
C SER A 395 -25.83 -11.22 16.50
N ALA A 396 -25.19 -10.71 15.46
CA ALA A 396 -25.45 -9.36 14.96
C ALA A 396 -26.72 -9.32 14.07
N LYS A 397 -27.65 -8.41 14.38
CA LYS A 397 -28.86 -8.16 13.57
C LYS A 397 -28.55 -7.42 12.25
N SER A 398 -27.37 -6.78 12.15
CA SER A 398 -26.90 -6.05 10.99
C SER A 398 -25.43 -6.35 10.73
N ILE A 399 -25.01 -6.16 9.49
CA ILE A 399 -23.61 -6.23 9.07
C ILE A 399 -23.18 -4.83 8.65
N ARG A 400 -22.03 -4.38 9.13
CA ARG A 400 -21.44 -3.09 8.76
C ARG A 400 -20.71 -3.21 7.44
N PHE A 401 -21.16 -2.44 6.45
CA PHE A 401 -20.54 -2.29 5.14
C PHE A 401 -19.79 -0.97 5.05
N ALA A 402 -18.72 -0.96 4.31
CA ALA A 402 -18.09 0.26 3.82
C ALA A 402 -18.67 0.55 2.43
N LEU A 403 -19.52 1.56 2.29
CA LEU A 403 -20.18 1.90 1.03
C LEU A 403 -19.54 3.14 0.42
N PRO A 404 -19.27 3.17 -0.90
CA PRO A 404 -18.73 4.34 -1.56
C PRO A 404 -19.80 5.43 -1.65
N VAL A 405 -19.42 6.66 -1.25
CA VAL A 405 -20.25 7.87 -1.37
C VAL A 405 -19.85 8.66 -2.59
N ASP A 406 -18.55 8.82 -2.76
CA ASP A 406 -17.90 9.46 -3.90
C ASP A 406 -16.47 8.89 -4.01
N VAL A 407 -15.78 9.17 -5.10
CA VAL A 407 -14.35 8.80 -5.21
C VAL A 407 -13.57 9.59 -4.16
N GLY A 408 -12.82 8.86 -3.32
CA GLY A 408 -12.11 9.43 -2.16
C GLY A 408 -12.95 9.53 -0.89
N LYS A 409 -14.18 8.98 -0.89
CA LYS A 409 -15.06 9.04 0.27
C LYS A 409 -15.94 7.81 0.42
N VAL A 410 -15.90 7.18 1.58
CA VAL A 410 -16.74 6.04 1.96
C VAL A 410 -17.49 6.31 3.27
N GLU A 411 -18.59 5.64 3.47
CA GLU A 411 -19.39 5.70 4.69
C GLU A 411 -19.62 4.28 5.24
N LEU A 412 -19.61 4.13 6.57
CA LEU A 412 -19.89 2.87 7.24
C LEU A 412 -21.39 2.78 7.54
N VAL A 413 -22.06 1.83 6.89
CA VAL A 413 -23.51 1.66 6.96
C VAL A 413 -23.87 0.29 7.52
N ASP A 414 -24.78 0.23 8.48
CA ASP A 414 -25.29 -1.03 9.04
C ASP A 414 -26.45 -1.56 8.17
N VAL A 415 -26.22 -2.67 7.47
CA VAL A 415 -27.19 -3.31 6.57
C VAL A 415 -27.83 -4.50 7.25
N THR A 416 -29.17 -4.53 7.27
CA THR A 416 -29.98 -5.60 7.87
C THR A 416 -30.49 -6.61 6.84
N ASN A 417 -30.79 -6.14 5.62
CA ASN A 417 -31.31 -6.97 4.54
C ASN A 417 -30.22 -7.25 3.49
N LEU A 418 -29.55 -8.40 3.60
CA LEU A 418 -28.47 -8.78 2.69
C LEU A 418 -28.96 -9.19 1.30
N ASP A 419 -30.23 -9.54 1.16
CA ASP A 419 -30.85 -9.86 -0.13
C ASP A 419 -30.86 -8.64 -1.07
N GLU A 420 -30.85 -7.44 -0.52
CA GLU A 420 -30.79 -6.21 -1.30
C GLU A 420 -29.36 -5.87 -1.77
N VAL A 421 -28.32 -6.46 -1.20
CA VAL A 421 -26.93 -6.14 -1.57
C VAL A 421 -26.52 -6.82 -2.87
N LEU A 422 -27.03 -8.03 -3.13
CA LEU A 422 -26.74 -8.82 -4.34
C LEU A 422 -27.83 -8.57 -5.45
#